data_3c8ac352ebd14a8c35a819a0b2255eee
#
_entry.id   3c8ac352ebd14a8c35a819a0b2255eee
#
_cell.length_a   1.000
_cell.length_b   1.000
_cell.length_c   1.000
_cell.angle_alpha   90.00
_cell.angle_beta   90.00
_cell.angle_gamma   90.00
#
_symmetry.space_group_name_H-M   'P 1'
#
loop_
_entity.id
_entity.type
_entity.pdbx_description
1 polymer ?
#
loop_
_entity_poly.entity_id
_entity_poly.type
_entity_poly.pdbx_seq_one_letter_code
_entity_poly.pdbx_strand_id
1 'polypeptide(L)'
;MPASMLADEMIKPTVAFLNMDHEIIWHRPIDPIKGTFQWQDQITDVYDRGEGKGAVVKTKVDVRDEAGNLVCTNYSTTFFHEAGGFGGKPMPKNPIVIPDRAPDAVVEDYISPVQNLLYRLTGDTNLIHVDPEYAKDHKFDQPIIQGLCSFGFSCRMAIDALIPGEPERVTRMAAQMRNVLLPDTPVALHIWKEEEGKALFQFVDTKNARPVLDRGVFEWK
;
A
#
# COMPACT_ATOMS: atom_id res chain seq x y z
N MET A 1 9.02 11.34 -11.78
CA MET A 1 8.73 12.00 -10.48
C MET A 1 7.67 11.19 -9.75
N PRO A 2 7.82 10.86 -8.48
CA PRO A 2 6.72 10.23 -7.74
C PRO A 2 5.52 11.19 -7.70
N ALA A 3 4.31 10.62 -7.66
CA ALA A 3 3.06 11.41 -7.65
C ALA A 3 3.02 12.49 -6.54
N SER A 4 3.76 12.28 -5.45
CA SER A 4 3.97 13.27 -4.40
C SER A 4 4.68 14.54 -4.89
N MET A 5 5.62 14.43 -5.85
CA MET A 5 6.34 15.59 -6.39
C MET A 5 5.53 16.35 -7.45
N LEU A 6 4.67 15.65 -8.21
CA LEU A 6 3.70 16.32 -9.11
C LEU A 6 2.61 17.05 -8.33
N ALA A 7 2.26 16.54 -7.16
CA ALA A 7 1.32 17.19 -6.25
C ALA A 7 1.87 18.53 -5.72
N ASP A 8 3.18 18.64 -5.47
CA ASP A 8 3.81 19.87 -4.97
C ASP A 8 3.77 21.01 -5.99
N GLU A 9 3.72 20.73 -7.29
CA GLU A 9 3.62 21.77 -8.33
C GLU A 9 2.18 22.11 -8.74
N MET A 10 1.26 21.13 -8.66
CA MET A 10 -0.13 21.30 -9.08
C MET A 10 -1.11 21.58 -7.94
N ILE A 11 -0.78 21.18 -6.73
CA ILE A 11 -1.62 21.29 -5.54
C ILE A 11 -0.85 22.13 -4.53
N LYS A 12 -1.51 23.13 -3.95
CA LYS A 12 -0.90 24.01 -2.94
C LYS A 12 -0.13 23.18 -1.90
N PRO A 13 1.08 23.59 -1.48
CA PRO A 13 1.99 22.82 -0.60
C PRO A 13 1.44 22.50 0.80
N THR A 14 0.20 22.84 1.10
CA THR A 14 -0.48 22.63 2.38
C THR A 14 -1.51 21.51 2.36
N VAL A 15 -1.69 20.81 1.22
CA VAL A 15 -2.74 19.78 1.12
C VAL A 15 -2.28 18.47 1.73
N ALA A 16 -2.91 18.08 2.83
CA ALA A 16 -2.72 16.76 3.42
C ALA A 16 -3.14 15.68 2.43
N PHE A 17 -2.29 14.70 2.19
CA PHE A 17 -2.59 13.56 1.33
C PHE A 17 -2.42 12.24 2.07
N LEU A 18 -3.19 11.23 1.65
CA LEU A 18 -3.15 9.89 2.21
C LEU A 18 -3.13 8.85 1.09
N ASN A 19 -2.30 7.83 1.23
CA ASN A 19 -2.38 6.66 0.37
C ASN A 19 -3.67 5.88 0.70
N MET A 20 -4.48 5.61 -0.34
CA MET A 20 -5.74 4.88 -0.21
C MET A 20 -5.60 3.40 -0.55
N ASP A 21 -4.87 3.09 -1.60
CA ASP A 21 -4.60 1.72 -2.03
C ASP A 21 -3.26 1.61 -2.75
N HIS A 22 -2.78 0.39 -2.81
CA HIS A 22 -1.58 0.03 -3.55
C HIS A 22 -1.77 -1.32 -4.22
N GLU A 23 -1.25 -1.46 -5.45
CA GLU A 23 -1.25 -2.68 -6.22
C GLU A 23 0.09 -2.86 -6.92
N ILE A 24 0.67 -4.04 -6.84
CA ILE A 24 1.86 -4.43 -7.60
C ILE A 24 1.51 -5.65 -8.45
N ILE A 25 1.89 -5.61 -9.73
CA ILE A 25 1.84 -6.73 -10.67
C ILE A 25 3.27 -7.06 -11.07
N TRP A 26 3.73 -8.27 -10.75
CA TRP A 26 5.04 -8.78 -11.16
C TRP A 26 4.92 -9.52 -12.49
N HIS A 27 5.64 -9.05 -13.49
CA HIS A 27 5.69 -9.66 -14.83
C HIS A 27 6.80 -10.68 -14.94
N ARG A 28 7.83 -10.55 -14.08
CA ARG A 28 8.98 -11.47 -13.97
C ARG A 28 9.60 -11.38 -12.58
N PRO A 29 10.32 -12.43 -12.15
CA PRO A 29 11.14 -12.37 -10.93
C PRO A 29 12.20 -11.27 -11.01
N ILE A 30 12.52 -10.69 -9.86
CA ILE A 30 13.59 -9.71 -9.68
C ILE A 30 14.82 -10.44 -9.15
N ASP A 31 16.01 -10.18 -9.73
CA ASP A 31 17.26 -10.67 -9.18
C ASP A 31 17.46 -10.05 -7.78
N PRO A 32 17.57 -10.87 -6.72
CA PRO A 32 17.70 -10.36 -5.36
C PRO A 32 19.07 -9.75 -5.03
N ILE A 33 20.08 -9.97 -5.90
CA ILE A 33 21.47 -9.59 -5.64
C ILE A 33 21.80 -8.24 -6.27
N LYS A 34 21.38 -8.02 -7.52
CA LYS A 34 21.71 -6.82 -8.26
C LYS A 34 20.72 -6.55 -9.40
N GLY A 35 20.59 -5.31 -9.76
CA GLY A 35 19.84 -4.88 -10.93
C GLY A 35 19.86 -3.37 -11.04
N THR A 36 19.82 -2.87 -12.26
CA THR A 36 19.55 -1.47 -12.57
C THR A 36 18.17 -1.39 -13.17
N PHE A 37 17.34 -0.50 -12.66
CA PHE A 37 15.99 -0.36 -13.13
C PHE A 37 15.73 1.07 -13.55
N GLN A 38 14.91 1.21 -14.58
CA GLN A 38 14.30 2.46 -14.98
C GLN A 38 12.82 2.42 -14.67
N TRP A 39 12.25 3.52 -14.24
CA TRP A 39 10.82 3.63 -14.00
C TRP A 39 10.23 4.81 -14.77
N GLN A 40 8.98 4.66 -15.14
CA GLN A 40 8.17 5.70 -15.74
C GLN A 40 6.84 5.76 -14.99
N ASP A 41 6.54 6.92 -14.45
CA ASP A 41 5.28 7.20 -13.79
C ASP A 41 4.34 8.01 -14.69
N GLN A 42 3.05 7.78 -14.50
CA GLN A 42 1.99 8.54 -15.16
C GLN A 42 0.75 8.62 -14.28
N ILE A 43 0.06 9.74 -14.32
CA ILE A 43 -1.29 9.86 -13.79
C ILE A 43 -2.23 9.17 -14.77
N THR A 44 -2.97 8.16 -14.30
CA THR A 44 -3.94 7.43 -15.13
C THR A 44 -5.35 7.96 -14.98
N ASP A 45 -5.69 8.44 -13.79
CA ASP A 45 -7.02 8.95 -13.47
C ASP A 45 -6.97 10.04 -12.39
N VAL A 46 -7.91 10.95 -12.49
CA VAL A 46 -8.23 11.93 -11.44
C VAL A 46 -9.74 11.88 -11.20
N TYR A 47 -10.12 11.69 -9.93
CA TYR A 47 -11.51 11.58 -9.52
C TYR A 47 -11.90 12.74 -8.60
N ASP A 48 -13.06 13.32 -8.88
CA ASP A 48 -13.64 14.38 -8.05
C ASP A 48 -14.61 13.78 -7.02
N ARG A 49 -14.44 14.14 -5.77
CA ARG A 49 -15.39 13.76 -4.70
C ARG A 49 -16.41 14.85 -4.37
N GLY A 50 -16.32 15.99 -5.06
CA GLY A 50 -17.15 17.16 -4.86
C GLY A 50 -16.46 18.23 -4.04
N GLU A 51 -17.04 19.42 -4.04
CA GLU A 51 -16.52 20.58 -3.33
C GLU A 51 -16.33 20.30 -1.83
N GLY A 52 -15.15 20.59 -1.31
CA GLY A 52 -14.76 20.35 0.09
C GLY A 52 -14.63 18.87 0.49
N LYS A 53 -14.78 17.90 -0.45
CA LYS A 53 -14.73 16.47 -0.16
C LYS A 53 -13.46 15.79 -0.67
N GLY A 54 -12.56 16.57 -1.26
CA GLY A 54 -11.27 16.13 -1.75
C GLY A 54 -11.28 15.56 -3.17
N ALA A 55 -10.10 15.18 -3.63
CA ALA A 55 -9.88 14.54 -4.92
C ALA A 55 -9.03 13.29 -4.75
N VAL A 56 -9.10 12.39 -5.72
CA VAL A 56 -8.31 11.16 -5.73
C VAL A 56 -7.53 11.08 -7.03
N VAL A 57 -6.22 10.86 -6.93
CA VAL A 57 -5.32 10.72 -8.06
C VAL A 57 -4.85 9.28 -8.11
N LYS A 58 -5.02 8.62 -9.26
CA LYS A 58 -4.48 7.29 -9.52
C LYS A 58 -3.24 7.40 -10.39
N THR A 59 -2.16 6.77 -9.95
CA THR A 59 -0.89 6.73 -10.67
C THR A 59 -0.52 5.31 -11.03
N LYS A 60 0.26 5.19 -12.09
CA LYS A 60 0.87 3.95 -12.57
C LYS A 60 2.36 4.17 -12.69
N VAL A 61 3.17 3.22 -12.23
CA VAL A 61 4.63 3.20 -12.40
C VAL A 61 5.04 1.89 -13.05
N ASP A 62 5.54 1.96 -14.27
CA ASP A 62 6.17 0.83 -14.94
C ASP A 62 7.66 0.80 -14.63
N VAL A 63 8.14 -0.34 -14.13
CA VAL A 63 9.55 -0.59 -13.81
C VAL A 63 10.13 -1.56 -14.84
N ARG A 64 11.24 -1.17 -15.47
CA ARG A 64 11.93 -1.94 -16.51
C ARG A 64 13.36 -2.22 -16.12
N ASP A 65 13.88 -3.37 -16.57
CA ASP A 65 15.30 -3.73 -16.45
C ASP A 65 16.17 -2.96 -17.47
N GLU A 66 17.48 -3.15 -17.42
CA GLU A 66 18.45 -2.53 -18.34
C GLU A 66 18.18 -2.87 -19.82
N ALA A 67 17.57 -4.01 -20.11
CA ALA A 67 17.22 -4.42 -21.46
C ALA A 67 15.85 -3.84 -21.93
N GLY A 68 15.21 -3.04 -21.08
CA GLY A 68 13.90 -2.43 -21.37
C GLY A 68 12.70 -3.34 -21.14
N ASN A 69 12.89 -4.56 -20.62
CA ASN A 69 11.78 -5.45 -20.33
C ASN A 69 11.02 -5.00 -19.08
N LEU A 70 9.69 -5.08 -19.13
CA LEU A 70 8.82 -4.77 -18.01
C LEU A 70 9.01 -5.82 -16.89
N VAL A 71 9.37 -5.36 -15.70
CA VAL A 71 9.61 -6.17 -14.51
C VAL A 71 8.40 -6.18 -13.60
N CYS A 72 7.93 -5.00 -13.22
CA CYS A 72 6.70 -4.85 -12.46
C CYS A 72 5.97 -3.55 -12.84
N THR A 73 4.68 -3.54 -12.54
CA THR A 73 3.83 -2.35 -12.63
C THR A 73 3.23 -2.09 -11.25
N ASN A 74 3.38 -0.87 -10.76
CA ASN A 74 2.75 -0.42 -9.53
C ASN A 74 1.60 0.52 -9.86
N TYR A 75 0.48 0.36 -9.16
CA TYR A 75 -0.59 1.33 -9.11
C TYR A 75 -0.74 1.84 -7.69
N SER A 76 -0.92 3.14 -7.54
CA SER A 76 -1.26 3.74 -6.26
C SER A 76 -2.37 4.77 -6.42
N THR A 77 -3.17 4.90 -5.38
CA THR A 77 -4.26 5.85 -5.32
C THR A 77 -4.03 6.75 -4.12
N THR A 78 -3.97 8.06 -4.38
CA THR A 78 -3.69 9.08 -3.35
C THR A 78 -4.90 9.99 -3.21
N PHE A 79 -5.32 10.21 -1.98
CA PHE A 79 -6.41 11.13 -1.62
C PHE A 79 -5.84 12.48 -1.18
N PHE A 80 -6.39 13.55 -1.72
CA PHE A 80 -6.06 14.94 -1.41
C PHE A 80 -7.26 15.61 -0.75
N HIS A 81 -7.16 15.96 0.51
CA HIS A 81 -8.27 16.40 1.35
C HIS A 81 -8.94 17.71 0.88
N GLU A 82 -8.13 18.70 0.49
CA GLU A 82 -8.62 20.05 0.16
C GLU A 82 -8.87 20.26 -1.34
N ALA A 83 -8.63 19.24 -2.17
CA ALA A 83 -8.92 19.26 -3.59
C ALA A 83 -10.38 18.83 -3.84
N GLY A 84 -10.86 19.03 -5.06
CA GLY A 84 -12.22 18.61 -5.45
C GLY A 84 -13.11 19.79 -5.82
N GLY A 85 -14.28 19.50 -6.40
CA GLY A 85 -15.19 20.52 -6.91
C GLY A 85 -14.85 21.01 -8.31
N PHE A 86 -14.00 20.29 -9.04
CA PHE A 86 -13.60 20.64 -10.41
C PHE A 86 -14.50 19.99 -11.49
N GLY A 87 -15.52 19.22 -11.10
CA GLY A 87 -16.48 18.59 -12.04
C GLY A 87 -15.96 17.33 -12.72
N GLY A 88 -14.97 16.65 -12.11
CA GLY A 88 -14.42 15.39 -12.60
C GLY A 88 -15.33 14.18 -12.36
N LYS A 89 -14.98 13.03 -12.97
CA LYS A 89 -15.72 11.78 -12.78
C LYS A 89 -15.60 11.26 -11.32
N PRO A 90 -16.64 10.57 -10.79
CA PRO A 90 -16.57 9.96 -9.47
C PRO A 90 -15.66 8.73 -9.47
N MET A 91 -15.02 8.46 -8.33
CA MET A 91 -14.22 7.24 -8.16
C MET A 91 -15.11 5.99 -8.19
N PRO A 92 -14.75 4.95 -8.95
CA PRO A 92 -15.48 3.67 -8.94
C PRO A 92 -15.36 2.98 -7.58
N LYS A 93 -16.38 2.21 -7.22
CA LYS A 93 -16.32 1.36 -6.02
C LYS A 93 -15.33 0.23 -6.22
N ASN A 94 -14.59 -0.12 -5.17
CA ASN A 94 -13.78 -1.32 -5.17
C ASN A 94 -14.69 -2.56 -5.21
N PRO A 95 -14.52 -3.47 -6.20
CA PRO A 95 -15.39 -4.65 -6.32
C PRO A 95 -15.06 -5.77 -5.32
N ILE A 96 -13.90 -5.72 -4.67
CA ILE A 96 -13.47 -6.77 -3.73
C ILE A 96 -14.31 -6.72 -2.46
N VAL A 97 -14.85 -7.87 -2.09
CA VAL A 97 -15.62 -8.07 -0.87
C VAL A 97 -14.95 -9.19 -0.07
N ILE A 98 -14.58 -8.90 1.15
CA ILE A 98 -14.04 -9.93 2.07
C ILE A 98 -15.21 -10.86 2.47
N PRO A 99 -15.02 -12.19 2.40
CA PRO A 99 -16.06 -13.14 2.74
C PRO A 99 -16.56 -13.02 4.20
N ASP A 100 -17.86 -13.14 4.40
CA ASP A 100 -18.47 -13.21 5.72
C ASP A 100 -18.41 -14.65 6.27
N ARG A 101 -17.22 -15.18 6.39
CA ARG A 101 -16.90 -16.47 7.00
C ARG A 101 -15.54 -16.40 7.68
N ALA A 102 -15.25 -17.34 8.56
CA ALA A 102 -13.91 -17.45 9.14
C ALA A 102 -12.84 -17.55 8.05
N PRO A 103 -11.65 -16.96 8.26
CA PRO A 103 -10.51 -17.11 7.35
C PRO A 103 -10.05 -18.58 7.31
N ASP A 104 -9.54 -19.00 6.17
CA ASP A 104 -8.97 -20.33 5.98
C ASP A 104 -7.60 -20.48 6.67
N ALA A 105 -6.90 -19.36 6.86
CA ALA A 105 -5.64 -19.30 7.61
C ALA A 105 -5.52 -17.95 8.33
N VAL A 106 -4.86 -17.98 9.49
CA VAL A 106 -4.45 -16.80 10.25
C VAL A 106 -2.97 -16.92 10.54
N VAL A 107 -2.18 -15.93 10.10
CA VAL A 107 -0.74 -15.84 10.38
C VAL A 107 -0.54 -14.69 11.34
N GLU A 108 0.08 -14.96 12.48
CA GLU A 108 0.36 -13.93 13.49
C GLU A 108 1.80 -13.42 13.37
N ASP A 109 2.01 -12.15 13.68
CA ASP A 109 3.31 -11.50 13.72
C ASP A 109 3.29 -10.28 14.64
N TYR A 110 4.41 -9.57 14.70
CA TYR A 110 4.58 -8.44 15.59
C TYR A 110 5.38 -7.31 14.91
N ILE A 111 4.85 -6.10 14.98
CA ILE A 111 5.53 -4.91 14.49
C ILE A 111 6.48 -4.39 15.57
N SER A 112 7.77 -4.45 15.28
CA SER A 112 8.82 -3.97 16.20
C SER A 112 8.58 -2.50 16.62
N PRO A 113 8.95 -2.14 17.87
CA PRO A 113 8.92 -0.74 18.34
C PRO A 113 9.72 0.23 17.47
N VAL A 114 10.68 -0.27 16.69
CA VAL A 114 11.55 0.53 15.80
C VAL A 114 11.31 0.26 14.32
N GLN A 115 10.21 -0.40 13.96
CA GLN A 115 9.96 -0.82 12.58
C GLN A 115 9.87 0.35 11.60
N ASN A 116 9.26 1.46 12.01
CA ASN A 116 9.19 2.69 11.23
C ASN A 116 10.58 3.28 10.92
N LEU A 117 11.52 3.19 11.87
CA LEU A 117 12.91 3.63 11.68
C LEU A 117 13.66 2.70 10.72
N LEU A 118 13.44 1.38 10.84
CA LEU A 118 14.04 0.40 9.93
C LEU A 118 13.52 0.61 8.50
N TYR A 119 12.21 0.80 8.34
CA TYR A 119 11.62 1.03 7.00
C TYR A 119 12.13 2.32 6.35
N ARG A 120 12.40 3.37 7.15
CA ARG A 120 12.99 4.61 6.65
C ARG A 120 14.30 4.39 5.89
N LEU A 121 15.08 3.37 6.23
CA LEU A 121 16.33 3.04 5.54
C LEU A 121 16.12 2.64 4.08
N THR A 122 14.89 2.31 3.67
CA THR A 122 14.54 2.04 2.27
C THR A 122 14.33 3.31 1.43
N GLY A 123 14.44 4.50 2.04
CA GLY A 123 14.37 5.78 1.33
C GLY A 123 13.13 6.63 1.64
N ASP A 124 12.25 6.22 2.57
CA ASP A 124 11.11 7.03 2.99
C ASP A 124 11.60 8.21 3.85
N THR A 125 11.38 9.43 3.38
CA THR A 125 11.81 10.67 4.05
C THR A 125 10.69 11.38 4.80
N ASN A 126 9.44 10.87 4.78
CA ASN A 126 8.31 11.51 5.43
C ASN A 126 8.46 11.49 6.95
N LEU A 127 8.48 12.69 7.55
CA LEU A 127 8.72 12.89 8.98
C LEU A 127 7.60 12.35 9.87
N ILE A 128 6.38 12.18 9.35
CA ILE A 128 5.23 11.65 10.11
C ILE A 128 5.49 10.26 10.70
N HIS A 129 6.45 9.54 10.13
CA HIS A 129 6.83 8.20 10.53
C HIS A 129 7.95 8.15 11.56
N VAL A 130 8.62 9.26 11.84
CA VAL A 130 9.84 9.23 12.68
C VAL A 130 9.95 10.41 13.67
N ASP A 131 9.32 11.53 13.39
CA ASP A 131 9.39 12.72 14.23
C ASP A 131 8.11 12.86 15.08
N PRO A 132 8.21 12.75 16.43
CA PRO A 132 7.03 12.84 17.29
C PRO A 132 6.33 14.20 17.26
N GLU A 133 7.07 15.31 17.11
CA GLU A 133 6.49 16.65 17.03
C GLU A 133 5.73 16.81 15.71
N TYR A 134 6.36 16.40 14.61
CA TYR A 134 5.70 16.42 13.30
C TYR A 134 4.45 15.53 13.26
N ALA A 135 4.48 14.35 13.90
CA ALA A 135 3.32 13.47 13.99
C ALA A 135 2.16 14.13 14.75
N LYS A 136 2.45 14.81 15.88
CA LYS A 136 1.45 15.54 16.68
C LYS A 136 0.83 16.70 15.91
N ASP A 137 1.60 17.46 15.16
CA ASP A 137 1.10 18.55 14.31
C ASP A 137 0.12 18.03 13.25
N HIS A 138 0.28 16.76 12.87
CA HIS A 138 -0.62 16.05 11.93
C HIS A 138 -1.69 15.19 12.63
N LYS A 139 -1.96 15.44 13.92
CA LYS A 139 -3.02 14.79 14.72
C LYS A 139 -2.79 13.31 15.02
N PHE A 140 -1.55 12.86 15.06
CA PHE A 140 -1.17 11.55 15.56
C PHE A 140 -0.43 11.68 16.89
N ASP A 141 -0.78 10.87 17.89
CA ASP A 141 -0.17 10.90 19.21
C ASP A 141 1.32 10.52 19.19
N GLN A 142 1.73 9.77 18.17
CA GLN A 142 3.12 9.32 17.96
C GLN A 142 3.35 9.00 16.47
N PRO A 143 4.63 8.82 16.05
CA PRO A 143 4.95 8.35 14.71
C PRO A 143 4.23 7.06 14.35
N ILE A 144 3.71 6.99 13.14
CA ILE A 144 2.93 5.86 12.61
C ILE A 144 3.78 4.99 11.69
N ILE A 145 3.40 3.72 11.51
CA ILE A 145 4.03 2.83 10.53
C ILE A 145 3.65 3.26 9.10
N GLN A 146 4.60 3.18 8.20
CA GLN A 146 4.39 3.43 6.77
C GLN A 146 3.38 2.42 6.20
N GLY A 147 2.45 2.90 5.37
CA GLY A 147 1.45 2.03 4.74
C GLY A 147 2.08 0.92 3.89
N LEU A 148 3.15 1.24 3.15
CA LEU A 148 3.87 0.24 2.35
C LEU A 148 4.72 -0.72 3.20
N CYS A 149 5.11 -0.36 4.41
CA CYS A 149 5.68 -1.30 5.37
C CYS A 149 4.65 -2.38 5.75
N SER A 150 3.43 -1.98 6.11
CA SER A 150 2.32 -2.91 6.39
C SER A 150 2.00 -3.81 5.18
N PHE A 151 2.07 -3.24 3.96
CA PHE A 151 1.89 -3.97 2.72
C PHE A 151 2.99 -5.04 2.52
N GLY A 152 4.26 -4.69 2.79
CA GLY A 152 5.39 -5.62 2.74
C GLY A 152 5.29 -6.75 3.76
N PHE A 153 4.88 -6.45 5.01
CA PHE A 153 4.58 -7.48 6.02
C PHE A 153 3.51 -8.44 5.54
N SER A 154 2.41 -7.94 5.00
CA SER A 154 1.32 -8.77 4.47
C SER A 154 1.78 -9.65 3.31
N CYS A 155 2.64 -9.13 2.43
CA CYS A 155 3.23 -9.90 1.32
C CYS A 155 4.05 -11.08 1.83
N ARG A 156 5.00 -10.83 2.75
CA ARG A 156 5.82 -11.87 3.36
C ARG A 156 4.96 -12.93 4.06
N MET A 157 4.01 -12.51 4.90
CA MET A 157 3.13 -13.43 5.62
C MET A 157 2.26 -14.26 4.68
N ALA A 158 1.80 -13.69 3.55
CA ALA A 158 1.06 -14.42 2.53
C ALA A 158 1.94 -15.45 1.80
N ILE A 159 3.18 -15.10 1.47
CA ILE A 159 4.17 -16.03 0.89
C ILE A 159 4.41 -17.18 1.85
N ASP A 160 4.71 -16.90 3.11
CA ASP A 160 5.00 -17.92 4.13
C ASP A 160 3.84 -18.91 4.32
N ALA A 161 2.59 -18.44 4.18
CA ALA A 161 1.38 -19.26 4.37
C ALA A 161 0.93 -20.03 3.12
N LEU A 162 1.12 -19.47 1.92
CA LEU A 162 0.53 -19.98 0.69
C LEU A 162 1.54 -20.64 -0.26
N ILE A 163 2.76 -20.11 -0.31
CA ILE A 163 3.85 -20.54 -1.21
C ILE A 163 5.20 -20.45 -0.50
N PRO A 164 5.42 -21.16 0.62
CA PRO A 164 6.58 -20.99 1.47
C PRO A 164 7.88 -21.27 0.72
N GLY A 165 8.78 -20.28 0.75
CA GLY A 165 10.08 -20.35 0.08
C GLY A 165 10.08 -20.09 -1.42
N GLU A 166 8.93 -19.77 -2.02
CA GLU A 166 8.78 -19.56 -3.47
C GLU A 166 8.25 -18.13 -3.83
N PRO A 167 8.93 -17.06 -3.36
CA PRO A 167 8.45 -15.67 -3.58
C PRO A 167 8.36 -15.28 -5.07
N GLU A 168 9.14 -15.94 -5.94
CA GLU A 168 9.13 -15.71 -7.38
C GLU A 168 7.82 -16.12 -8.06
N ARG A 169 6.98 -16.88 -7.39
CA ARG A 169 5.65 -17.28 -7.87
C ARG A 169 4.62 -16.18 -7.74
N VAL A 170 4.86 -15.16 -6.89
CA VAL A 170 3.92 -14.04 -6.73
C VAL A 170 3.76 -13.30 -8.05
N THR A 171 2.52 -13.10 -8.47
CA THR A 171 2.19 -12.38 -9.71
C THR A 171 1.50 -11.06 -9.45
N ARG A 172 0.72 -10.95 -8.37
CA ARG A 172 -0.01 -9.74 -8.03
C ARG A 172 -0.31 -9.64 -6.55
N MET A 173 -0.22 -8.45 -6.01
CA MET A 173 -0.75 -8.11 -4.69
C MET A 173 -1.40 -6.73 -4.74
N ALA A 174 -2.57 -6.60 -4.11
CA ALA A 174 -3.27 -5.33 -3.97
C ALA A 174 -3.92 -5.24 -2.58
N ALA A 175 -4.04 -4.04 -2.03
CA ALA A 175 -4.80 -3.81 -0.79
C ALA A 175 -5.21 -2.35 -0.63
N GLN A 176 -6.28 -2.12 0.12
CA GLN A 176 -6.70 -0.79 0.57
C GLN A 176 -6.11 -0.46 1.94
N MET A 177 -5.58 0.74 2.10
CA MET A 177 -5.18 1.31 3.39
C MET A 177 -6.45 1.73 4.16
N ARG A 178 -6.65 1.21 5.37
CA ARG A 178 -7.88 1.48 6.16
C ARG A 178 -7.63 2.22 7.45
N ASN A 179 -6.66 1.77 8.22
CA ASN A 179 -6.31 2.38 9.50
C ASN A 179 -4.80 2.48 9.62
N VAL A 180 -4.34 3.46 10.37
CA VAL A 180 -2.93 3.61 10.72
C VAL A 180 -2.51 2.46 11.65
N LEU A 181 -1.28 2.02 11.51
CA LEU A 181 -0.64 1.06 12.40
C LEU A 181 0.42 1.78 13.23
N LEU A 182 0.51 1.44 14.49
CA LEU A 182 1.54 1.97 15.39
C LEU A 182 2.70 0.98 15.53
N PRO A 183 3.92 1.45 15.81
CA PRO A 183 4.98 0.58 16.31
C PRO A 183 4.53 -0.18 17.55
N ASP A 184 5.20 -1.27 17.90
CA ASP A 184 4.91 -2.07 19.10
C ASP A 184 3.50 -2.68 19.10
N THR A 185 3.09 -3.24 17.95
CA THR A 185 1.73 -3.75 17.77
C THR A 185 1.73 -5.19 17.29
N PRO A 186 0.99 -6.12 17.97
CA PRO A 186 0.73 -7.45 17.44
C PRO A 186 -0.22 -7.37 16.25
N VAL A 187 0.05 -8.16 15.22
CA VAL A 187 -0.69 -8.14 13.96
C VAL A 187 -1.01 -9.56 13.50
N ALA A 188 -2.02 -9.69 12.66
CA ALA A 188 -2.35 -10.95 11.99
C ALA A 188 -2.75 -10.71 10.54
N LEU A 189 -2.38 -11.64 9.68
CA LEU A 189 -2.90 -11.75 8.32
C LEU A 189 -4.01 -12.80 8.29
N HIS A 190 -5.22 -12.38 8.03
CA HIS A 190 -6.36 -13.25 7.79
C HIS A 190 -6.45 -13.54 6.31
N ILE A 191 -6.51 -14.82 5.92
CA ILE A 191 -6.46 -15.27 4.52
C ILE A 191 -7.71 -16.09 4.18
N TRP A 192 -8.34 -15.77 3.06
CA TRP A 192 -9.45 -16.52 2.46
C TRP A 192 -9.01 -17.01 1.09
N LYS A 193 -8.92 -18.33 0.92
CA LYS A 193 -8.63 -18.95 -0.38
C LYS A 193 -9.86 -18.92 -1.26
N GLU A 194 -9.76 -18.32 -2.44
CA GLU A 194 -10.86 -18.22 -3.41
C GLU A 194 -10.79 -19.35 -4.44
N GLU A 195 -9.63 -19.52 -5.06
CA GLU A 195 -9.33 -20.52 -6.06
C GLU A 195 -7.83 -20.82 -6.06
N GLU A 196 -7.37 -21.80 -6.81
CA GLU A 196 -5.95 -22.08 -6.98
C GLU A 196 -5.23 -20.83 -7.57
N GLY A 197 -4.15 -20.43 -6.93
CA GLY A 197 -3.39 -19.24 -7.34
C GLY A 197 -3.98 -17.91 -6.89
N LYS A 198 -5.05 -17.90 -6.04
CA LYS A 198 -5.65 -16.64 -5.57
C LYS A 198 -6.22 -16.72 -4.16
N ALA A 199 -5.94 -15.71 -3.37
CA ALA A 199 -6.51 -15.51 -2.06
C ALA A 199 -6.88 -14.04 -1.82
N LEU A 200 -7.87 -13.83 -0.96
CA LEU A 200 -8.17 -12.53 -0.36
C LEU A 200 -7.53 -12.46 1.02
N PHE A 201 -7.25 -11.25 1.49
CA PHE A 201 -6.69 -11.08 2.82
C PHE A 201 -7.12 -9.78 3.50
N GLN A 202 -7.00 -9.77 4.84
CA GLN A 202 -6.97 -8.57 5.67
C GLN A 202 -5.74 -8.62 6.57
N PHE A 203 -5.04 -7.50 6.70
CA PHE A 203 -3.98 -7.32 7.68
C PHE A 203 -4.52 -6.54 8.86
N VAL A 204 -4.50 -7.14 10.04
CA VAL A 204 -5.25 -6.71 11.21
C VAL A 204 -4.31 -6.31 12.34
N ASP A 205 -4.53 -5.15 12.93
CA ASP A 205 -4.05 -4.77 14.26
C ASP A 205 -4.88 -5.57 15.29
N THR A 206 -4.29 -6.62 15.87
CA THR A 206 -5.01 -7.52 16.77
C THR A 206 -5.25 -6.92 18.17
N LYS A 207 -4.44 -5.92 18.56
CA LYS A 207 -4.62 -5.19 19.81
C LYS A 207 -5.92 -4.37 19.81
N ASN A 208 -6.29 -3.80 18.67
CA ASN A 208 -7.47 -2.95 18.52
C ASN A 208 -8.58 -3.63 17.69
N ALA A 209 -8.39 -4.87 17.27
CA ALA A 209 -9.32 -5.65 16.45
C ALA A 209 -9.82 -4.90 15.21
N ARG A 210 -8.90 -4.24 14.47
CA ARG A 210 -9.25 -3.43 13.31
C ARG A 210 -8.34 -3.73 12.11
N PRO A 211 -8.88 -3.75 10.87
CA PRO A 211 -8.06 -3.94 9.69
C PRO A 211 -7.18 -2.70 9.43
N VAL A 212 -5.88 -2.91 9.26
CA VAL A 212 -4.90 -1.93 8.78
C VAL A 212 -4.92 -1.89 7.26
N LEU A 213 -4.87 -3.08 6.64
CA LEU A 213 -5.16 -3.26 5.22
C LEU A 213 -6.41 -4.11 5.06
N ASP A 214 -7.23 -3.73 4.08
CA ASP A 214 -8.50 -4.37 3.79
C ASP A 214 -8.63 -4.67 2.29
N ARG A 215 -9.56 -5.59 1.94
CA ARG A 215 -9.82 -5.97 0.55
C ARG A 215 -8.55 -6.35 -0.20
N GLY A 216 -7.67 -7.04 0.54
CA GLY A 216 -6.43 -7.54 0.00
C GLY A 216 -6.67 -8.64 -1.02
N VAL A 217 -5.85 -8.65 -2.08
CA VAL A 217 -5.79 -9.71 -3.08
C VAL A 217 -4.33 -10.14 -3.19
N PHE A 218 -4.10 -11.44 -3.18
CA PHE A 218 -2.79 -12.04 -3.39
C PHE A 218 -2.92 -13.13 -4.44
N GLU A 219 -2.16 -13.01 -5.54
CA GLU A 219 -2.20 -13.94 -6.68
C GLU A 219 -0.80 -14.51 -6.95
N TRP A 220 -0.75 -15.80 -7.26
CA TRP A 220 0.49 -16.52 -7.57
C TRP A 220 0.26 -17.57 -8.65
N LYS A 221 1.32 -18.10 -9.26
CA LYS A 221 1.31 -19.15 -10.29
C LYS A 221 1.97 -20.44 -9.82
#